data_abe8d7227892e126406b34f83e48a894
#
_entry.id   abe8d7227892e126406b34f83e48a894
#
_cell.length_a   1.000
_cell.length_b   1.000
_cell.length_c   1.000
_cell.angle_alpha   90.00
_cell.angle_beta   90.00
_cell.angle_gamma   90.00
#
_symmetry.space_group_name_H-M   'P 1'
#
loop_
_entity.id
_entity.type
_entity.pdbx_description
1 polymer ?
#
loop_
_entity_poly.entity_id
_entity_poly.type
_entity_poly.pdbx_seq_one_letter_code
_entity_poly.pdbx_strand_id
1 'polypeptide(L)'
;YNGFFKLKNQCSGKINLKISHLNCEDLYQELNLNKSVFKKFYLEHHIESLNEVIVEESKIKELSSTAHNYLLSGLQKDRYSGSGLAKALEQISGVNILTTGNVISKPMIHGMFGSRVGIIYDGVQIENQQWGQDHAPNIDQNAFEEILLVKGAGVLKYSGDTPGGVIVLENKLPKINDSLYGKSILSGISNGRGLNIVSSWTKSYS
;
A
#
# COMPACT_ATOMS: atom_id res chain seq x y z
N TYR A 1 6.60 -23.45 36.06
CA TYR A 1 7.61 -24.53 36.15
C TYR A 1 8.85 -23.94 36.82
N ASN A 2 9.23 -24.46 38.01
CA ASN A 2 10.53 -24.13 38.62
C ASN A 2 11.59 -24.94 37.88
N GLY A 3 12.39 -24.26 36.99
CA GLY A 3 13.48 -24.89 36.27
C GLY A 3 14.60 -25.29 37.24
N PHE A 4 14.75 -26.59 37.48
CA PHE A 4 15.86 -27.15 38.24
C PHE A 4 16.69 -28.05 37.34
N PHE A 5 18.00 -27.80 37.30
CA PHE A 5 18.93 -28.66 36.57
C PHE A 5 20.12 -29.04 37.44
N LYS A 6 20.74 -30.18 37.18
CA LYS A 6 21.93 -30.66 37.87
C LYS A 6 22.94 -31.17 36.87
N LEU A 7 24.07 -30.52 36.82
CA LEU A 7 25.24 -30.97 36.06
C LEU A 7 26.14 -31.82 36.97
N LYS A 8 26.42 -33.08 36.58
CA LYS A 8 27.32 -33.98 37.30
C LYS A 8 28.62 -34.15 36.56
N ASN A 9 29.70 -34.46 37.29
CA ASN A 9 31.00 -34.82 36.77
C ASN A 9 31.66 -33.75 35.86
N GLN A 10 31.51 -32.49 36.21
CA GLN A 10 32.25 -31.41 35.54
C GLN A 10 33.68 -31.32 36.06
N CYS A 11 34.63 -31.00 35.19
CA CYS A 11 36.03 -30.77 35.57
C CYS A 11 36.14 -29.54 36.51
N SER A 12 37.06 -29.60 37.47
CA SER A 12 37.38 -28.41 38.29
C SER A 12 38.05 -27.35 37.42
N GLY A 13 37.64 -26.11 37.61
CA GLY A 13 38.19 -24.96 36.86
C GLY A 13 37.12 -23.97 36.42
N LYS A 14 37.49 -23.07 35.54
CA LYS A 14 36.59 -22.09 34.97
C LYS A 14 35.75 -22.72 33.86
N ILE A 15 34.45 -22.56 33.96
CA ILE A 15 33.49 -22.99 32.94
C ILE A 15 32.60 -21.82 32.53
N ASN A 16 32.25 -21.78 31.27
CA ASN A 16 31.26 -20.85 30.74
C ASN A 16 29.92 -21.58 30.62
N LEU A 17 28.95 -21.08 31.34
CA LEU A 17 27.59 -21.60 31.30
C LEU A 17 26.73 -20.68 30.44
N LYS A 18 26.07 -21.26 29.43
CA LYS A 18 25.00 -20.59 28.66
C LYS A 18 23.69 -21.15 29.13
N ILE A 19 22.79 -20.28 29.54
CA ILE A 19 21.41 -20.63 29.88
C ILE A 19 20.51 -19.95 28.88
N SER A 20 19.72 -20.73 28.16
CA SER A 20 18.75 -20.20 27.20
C SER A 20 17.35 -20.75 27.50
N HIS A 21 16.36 -19.93 27.33
CA HIS A 21 14.95 -20.27 27.45
C HIS A 21 14.15 -19.56 26.36
N LEU A 22 13.06 -20.20 25.92
CA LEU A 22 12.25 -19.79 24.77
C LEU A 22 11.60 -18.45 25.04
N ASN A 23 11.77 -17.44 25.28
CA ASN A 23 11.23 -16.10 25.54
C ASN A 23 12.06 -15.33 26.58
N CYS A 24 13.32 -15.70 26.74
CA CYS A 24 14.22 -14.98 27.62
C CYS A 24 15.55 -14.72 26.87
N GLU A 25 16.23 -13.67 27.25
CA GLU A 25 17.59 -13.43 26.74
C GLU A 25 18.55 -14.51 27.21
N ASP A 26 19.46 -14.91 26.35
CA ASP A 26 20.51 -15.87 26.67
C ASP A 26 21.44 -15.31 27.75
N LEU A 27 21.52 -16.00 28.88
CA LEU A 27 22.43 -15.61 29.97
C LEU A 27 23.75 -16.36 29.85
N TYR A 28 24.84 -15.63 29.78
CA TYR A 28 26.20 -16.15 29.80
C TYR A 28 26.86 -15.88 31.14
N GLN A 29 27.30 -16.93 31.83
CA GLN A 29 27.91 -16.81 33.15
C GLN A 29 29.19 -17.63 33.25
N GLU A 30 30.30 -17.00 33.63
CA GLU A 30 31.53 -17.71 33.99
C GLU A 30 31.43 -18.20 35.44
N LEU A 31 31.69 -19.47 35.67
CA LEU A 31 31.72 -20.10 36.98
C LEU A 31 33.05 -20.77 37.22
N ASN A 32 33.58 -20.66 38.43
CA ASN A 32 34.77 -21.38 38.86
C ASN A 32 34.34 -22.54 39.77
N LEU A 33 34.50 -23.77 39.26
CA LEU A 33 34.04 -24.98 39.92
C LEU A 33 35.19 -25.64 40.67
N ASN A 34 35.40 -25.23 41.93
CA ASN A 34 36.33 -25.91 42.83
C ASN A 34 35.62 -26.81 43.86
N LYS A 35 34.29 -26.67 43.94
CA LYS A 35 33.39 -27.41 44.84
C LYS A 35 31.98 -27.51 44.21
N SER A 36 31.12 -28.37 44.81
CA SER A 36 29.69 -28.35 44.46
C SER A 36 29.11 -26.98 44.73
N VAL A 37 28.55 -26.35 43.70
CA VAL A 37 27.95 -25.02 43.76
C VAL A 37 26.47 -25.12 43.47
N PHE A 38 25.67 -24.48 44.30
CA PHE A 38 24.23 -24.26 44.04
C PHE A 38 24.07 -22.76 43.78
N LYS A 39 23.53 -22.42 42.59
CA LYS A 39 23.33 -21.03 42.19
C LYS A 39 21.96 -20.86 41.51
N LYS A 40 21.25 -19.81 41.87
CA LYS A 40 20.03 -19.41 41.20
C LYS A 40 20.36 -18.41 40.10
N PHE A 41 19.78 -18.59 38.94
CA PHE A 41 19.85 -17.68 37.80
C PHE A 41 18.47 -17.11 37.54
N TYR A 42 18.40 -15.85 37.27
CA TYR A 42 17.19 -15.16 36.85
C TYR A 42 17.36 -14.79 35.39
N LEU A 43 16.42 -15.23 34.57
CA LEU A 43 16.38 -14.86 33.17
C LEU A 43 15.37 -13.73 33.03
N GLU A 44 15.76 -12.68 32.35
CA GLU A 44 14.84 -11.59 32.02
C GLU A 44 13.96 -12.03 30.87
N HIS A 45 12.65 -11.89 31.06
CA HIS A 45 11.69 -12.13 29.98
C HIS A 45 11.89 -11.07 28.90
N HIS A 46 12.22 -11.51 27.72
CA HIS A 46 12.13 -10.66 26.55
C HIS A 46 10.65 -10.51 26.20
N ILE A 47 10.06 -9.41 26.64
CA ILE A 47 8.79 -8.97 26.06
C ILE A 47 9.18 -8.42 24.70
N GLU A 48 9.17 -9.28 23.68
CA GLU A 48 9.03 -8.77 22.33
C GLU A 48 7.69 -8.04 22.33
N SER A 49 7.74 -6.71 22.48
CA SER A 49 6.68 -5.89 21.97
C SER A 49 6.69 -6.16 20.46
N LEU A 50 5.84 -7.07 20.04
CA LEU A 50 5.46 -7.14 18.64
C LEU A 50 5.07 -5.72 18.29
N ASN A 51 5.95 -5.01 17.57
CA ASN A 51 5.54 -3.81 16.90
C ASN A 51 4.24 -4.19 16.21
N GLU A 52 3.18 -3.50 16.56
CA GLU A 52 1.89 -3.65 15.91
C GLU A 52 2.20 -3.72 14.41
N VAL A 53 2.09 -4.91 13.85
CA VAL A 53 2.14 -5.07 12.40
C VAL A 53 0.85 -4.42 11.98
N ILE A 54 0.91 -3.12 11.72
CA ILE A 54 -0.11 -2.42 10.97
C ILE A 54 -0.03 -3.10 9.61
N VAL A 55 -0.85 -4.11 9.44
CA VAL A 55 -1.18 -4.63 8.12
C VAL A 55 -1.94 -3.47 7.47
N GLU A 56 -1.22 -2.59 6.81
CA GLU A 56 -1.81 -1.73 5.80
C GLU A 56 -2.25 -2.69 4.70
N GLU A 57 -3.40 -3.29 4.90
CA GLU A 57 -4.10 -4.03 3.90
C GLU A 57 -4.57 -3.01 2.86
N SER A 58 -3.72 -2.72 1.89
CA SER A 58 -4.23 -2.11 0.67
C SER A 58 -5.17 -3.16 0.08
N LYS A 59 -6.47 -2.87 0.02
CA LYS A 59 -7.50 -3.71 -0.61
C LYS A 59 -7.10 -4.19 -2.02
N ILE A 60 -6.08 -3.57 -2.59
CA ILE A 60 -5.49 -3.82 -3.90
C ILE A 60 -4.56 -5.03 -3.93
N LYS A 61 -3.98 -5.48 -2.79
CA LYS A 61 -2.96 -6.55 -2.75
C LYS A 61 -3.47 -7.96 -3.04
N GLU A 62 -4.75 -8.20 -2.97
CA GLU A 62 -5.36 -9.52 -3.23
C GLU A 62 -5.65 -9.84 -4.69
N LEU A 63 -5.20 -9.04 -5.64
CA LEU A 63 -5.40 -9.31 -7.04
C LEU A 63 -4.46 -10.44 -7.50
N SER A 64 -5.07 -11.54 -7.93
CA SER A 64 -4.39 -12.75 -8.39
C SER A 64 -3.24 -12.46 -9.36
N SER A 65 -2.19 -13.26 -9.30
CA SER A 65 -0.99 -13.19 -10.16
C SER A 65 -1.28 -13.31 -11.67
N THR A 66 -2.51 -13.64 -12.05
CA THR A 66 -2.98 -13.77 -13.44
C THR A 66 -3.61 -12.52 -14.02
N ALA A 67 -3.88 -11.49 -13.21
CA ALA A 67 -4.45 -10.24 -13.68
C ALA A 67 -3.34 -9.22 -13.94
N HIS A 68 -3.34 -8.60 -15.12
CA HIS A 68 -2.45 -7.49 -15.43
C HIS A 68 -2.97 -6.22 -14.75
N ASN A 69 -2.43 -5.95 -13.57
CA ASN A 69 -2.82 -4.81 -12.76
C ASN A 69 -1.72 -3.75 -12.78
N TYR A 70 -2.12 -2.48 -12.90
CA TYR A 70 -1.22 -1.34 -12.85
C TYR A 70 -1.71 -0.36 -11.80
N LEU A 71 -0.89 -0.14 -10.78
CA LEU A 71 -1.16 0.80 -9.71
C LEU A 71 -0.42 2.12 -9.97
N LEU A 72 -1.18 3.19 -10.02
CA LEU A 72 -0.69 4.57 -10.04
C LEU A 72 -0.89 5.18 -8.66
N SER A 73 0.20 5.45 -7.97
CA SER A 73 0.17 6.07 -6.64
C SER A 73 1.37 6.99 -6.42
N GLY A 74 1.31 7.82 -5.40
CA GLY A 74 2.39 8.69 -4.98
C GLY A 74 2.92 9.58 -6.11
N LEU A 75 4.24 9.69 -6.22
CA LEU A 75 4.91 10.56 -7.20
C LEU A 75 4.57 10.26 -8.67
N GLN A 76 4.26 9.01 -9.01
CA GLN A 76 3.87 8.69 -10.38
C GLN A 76 2.55 9.35 -10.76
N LYS A 77 1.57 9.30 -9.85
CA LYS A 77 0.28 9.96 -10.03
C LYS A 77 0.43 11.49 -10.01
N ASP A 78 1.23 12.01 -9.08
CA ASP A 78 1.40 13.44 -8.85
C ASP A 78 1.99 14.20 -10.07
N ARG A 79 2.81 13.52 -10.87
CA ARG A 79 3.33 14.08 -12.13
C ARG A 79 2.23 14.49 -13.12
N TYR A 80 1.07 13.87 -13.00
CA TYR A 80 -0.08 14.13 -13.88
C TYR A 80 -1.18 14.96 -13.20
N SER A 81 -0.90 15.56 -12.02
CA SER A 81 -1.88 16.32 -11.24
C SER A 81 -2.52 17.49 -12.01
N GLY A 82 -1.81 18.04 -12.99
CA GLY A 82 -2.34 19.08 -13.90
C GLY A 82 -3.03 18.53 -15.15
N SER A 83 -3.13 17.21 -15.29
CA SER A 83 -3.69 16.52 -16.46
C SER A 83 -4.90 15.69 -16.04
N GLY A 84 -5.82 15.37 -16.94
CA GLY A 84 -6.95 14.51 -16.60
C GLY A 84 -6.54 13.04 -16.34
N LEU A 85 -7.45 12.27 -15.75
CA LEU A 85 -7.28 10.85 -15.44
C LEU A 85 -6.77 10.03 -16.63
N ALA A 86 -7.32 10.25 -17.83
CA ALA A 86 -6.92 9.55 -19.03
C ALA A 86 -5.41 9.74 -19.33
N LYS A 87 -4.91 10.96 -19.14
CA LYS A 87 -3.49 11.28 -19.37
C LYS A 87 -2.58 10.59 -18.37
N ALA A 88 -3.00 10.45 -17.12
CA ALA A 88 -2.27 9.69 -16.13
C ALA A 88 -2.18 8.19 -16.45
N LEU A 89 -3.22 7.64 -17.09
CA LEU A 89 -3.28 6.23 -17.48
C LEU A 89 -2.55 5.92 -18.79
N GLU A 90 -2.26 6.93 -19.65
CA GLU A 90 -1.62 6.73 -20.95
C GLU A 90 -0.23 6.08 -20.88
N GLN A 91 0.46 6.25 -19.75
CA GLN A 91 1.77 5.62 -19.54
C GLN A 91 1.70 4.09 -19.41
N ILE A 92 0.49 3.54 -19.24
CA ILE A 92 0.28 2.11 -19.06
C ILE A 92 0.18 1.44 -20.43
N SER A 93 0.96 0.38 -20.65
CA SER A 93 0.90 -0.39 -21.88
C SER A 93 -0.51 -0.86 -22.22
N GLY A 94 -0.93 -0.65 -23.48
CA GLY A 94 -2.28 -0.98 -23.96
C GLY A 94 -3.36 0.04 -23.60
N VAL A 95 -2.98 1.18 -23.02
CA VAL A 95 -3.86 2.33 -22.82
C VAL A 95 -3.48 3.41 -23.82
N ASN A 96 -4.47 3.93 -24.50
CA ASN A 96 -4.37 5.10 -25.39
C ASN A 96 -5.35 6.16 -24.91
N ILE A 97 -5.27 7.35 -25.45
CA ILE A 97 -6.20 8.43 -25.17
C ILE A 97 -6.98 8.76 -26.42
N LEU A 98 -8.27 8.82 -26.28
CA LEU A 98 -9.14 9.46 -27.26
C LEU A 98 -9.31 10.92 -26.84
N THR A 99 -8.77 11.85 -27.63
CA THR A 99 -8.89 13.29 -27.36
C THR A 99 -9.92 13.91 -28.31
N THR A 100 -10.80 14.72 -27.73
CA THR A 100 -11.72 15.57 -28.48
C THR A 100 -11.46 17.01 -28.09
N GLY A 101 -10.82 17.77 -28.98
CA GLY A 101 -10.31 19.09 -28.66
C GLY A 101 -9.13 19.07 -27.68
N ASN A 102 -8.88 20.20 -27.00
CA ASN A 102 -7.73 20.34 -26.10
C ASN A 102 -8.02 19.95 -24.64
N VAL A 103 -9.27 19.70 -24.27
CA VAL A 103 -9.71 19.56 -22.88
C VAL A 103 -10.27 18.18 -22.58
N ILE A 104 -10.89 17.54 -23.56
CA ILE A 104 -11.57 16.27 -23.36
C ILE A 104 -10.62 15.14 -23.72
N SER A 105 -10.25 14.34 -22.74
CA SER A 105 -9.45 13.13 -22.92
C SER A 105 -10.11 11.94 -22.23
N LYS A 106 -10.21 10.83 -22.96
CA LYS A 106 -10.86 9.59 -22.50
C LYS A 106 -9.88 8.43 -22.59
N PRO A 107 -9.78 7.57 -21.57
CA PRO A 107 -8.96 6.38 -21.68
C PRO A 107 -9.60 5.39 -22.65
N MET A 108 -8.77 4.87 -23.52
CA MET A 108 -9.08 3.76 -24.41
C MET A 108 -8.16 2.60 -24.06
N ILE A 109 -8.74 1.51 -23.62
CA ILE A 109 -8.02 0.32 -23.15
C ILE A 109 -8.19 -0.79 -24.18
N HIS A 110 -7.10 -1.25 -24.77
CA HIS A 110 -7.12 -2.27 -25.83
C HIS A 110 -8.12 -1.93 -26.97
N GLY A 111 -8.21 -0.66 -27.34
CA GLY A 111 -9.15 -0.17 -28.37
C GLY A 111 -10.61 -0.02 -27.89
N MET A 112 -10.91 -0.33 -26.65
CA MET A 112 -12.25 -0.21 -26.06
C MET A 112 -12.35 1.05 -25.19
N PHE A 113 -13.49 1.72 -25.28
CA PHE A 113 -13.80 2.95 -24.54
C PHE A 113 -15.30 3.04 -24.22
N GLY A 114 -15.70 4.07 -23.51
CA GLY A 114 -17.10 4.30 -23.13
C GLY A 114 -17.60 3.27 -22.12
N SER A 115 -18.79 2.72 -22.35
CA SER A 115 -19.42 1.72 -21.46
C SER A 115 -18.64 0.41 -21.32
N ARG A 116 -17.62 0.19 -22.16
CA ARG A 116 -16.78 -1.01 -22.10
C ARG A 116 -15.60 -0.88 -21.14
N VAL A 117 -15.42 0.29 -20.54
CA VAL A 117 -14.41 0.57 -19.50
C VAL A 117 -15.17 0.97 -18.23
N GLY A 118 -15.02 0.16 -17.19
CA GLY A 118 -15.68 0.40 -15.91
C GLY A 118 -14.89 1.37 -15.03
N ILE A 119 -15.58 2.09 -14.18
CA ILE A 119 -14.99 2.91 -13.14
C ILE A 119 -15.64 2.53 -11.82
N ILE A 120 -14.80 2.23 -10.84
CA ILE A 120 -15.21 1.85 -9.49
C ILE A 120 -14.57 2.83 -8.51
N TYR A 121 -15.37 3.36 -7.62
CA TYR A 121 -14.94 4.21 -6.52
C TYR A 121 -15.33 3.56 -5.19
N ASP A 122 -14.35 3.29 -4.35
CA ASP A 122 -14.51 2.64 -3.03
C ASP A 122 -15.44 1.40 -3.08
N GLY A 123 -15.28 0.59 -4.13
CA GLY A 123 -16.07 -0.65 -4.33
C GLY A 123 -17.42 -0.46 -5.00
N VAL A 124 -17.82 0.78 -5.32
CA VAL A 124 -19.08 1.08 -6.00
C VAL A 124 -18.84 1.41 -7.47
N GLN A 125 -19.53 0.72 -8.37
CA GLN A 125 -19.45 1.04 -9.80
C GLN A 125 -20.18 2.35 -10.08
N ILE A 126 -19.49 3.26 -10.78
CA ILE A 126 -20.08 4.54 -11.21
C ILE A 126 -20.67 4.35 -12.60
N GLU A 127 -21.96 4.17 -12.69
CA GLU A 127 -22.66 3.91 -13.97
C GLU A 127 -22.89 5.19 -14.78
N ASN A 128 -23.02 6.33 -14.13
CA ASN A 128 -23.37 7.60 -14.78
C ASN A 128 -22.20 8.29 -15.49
N GLN A 129 -21.02 7.71 -15.47
CA GLN A 129 -19.87 8.16 -16.25
C GLN A 129 -19.99 7.63 -17.69
N GLN A 130 -21.10 7.94 -18.36
CA GLN A 130 -21.19 7.68 -19.79
C GLN A 130 -20.14 8.52 -20.48
N TRP A 131 -19.09 7.84 -20.91
CA TRP A 131 -18.03 8.39 -21.72
C TRP A 131 -18.55 8.66 -23.14
N GLY A 132 -19.67 9.37 -23.24
CA GLY A 132 -20.21 9.83 -24.51
C GLY A 132 -19.15 10.57 -25.29
N GLN A 133 -19.27 10.67 -26.61
CA GLN A 133 -18.21 11.24 -27.44
C GLN A 133 -17.91 12.71 -27.10
N ASP A 134 -18.87 13.41 -26.57
CA ASP A 134 -18.82 14.86 -26.38
C ASP A 134 -18.67 15.34 -24.93
N HIS A 135 -18.50 14.43 -23.98
CA HIS A 135 -18.42 14.78 -22.55
C HIS A 135 -17.08 14.36 -21.97
N ALA A 136 -16.45 15.25 -21.20
CA ALA A 136 -15.28 14.91 -20.41
C ALA A 136 -15.65 14.02 -19.23
N PRO A 137 -14.79 13.07 -18.83
CA PRO A 137 -15.00 12.36 -17.59
C PRO A 137 -15.01 13.34 -16.43
N ASN A 138 -16.01 13.24 -15.59
CA ASN A 138 -16.21 14.12 -14.45
C ASN A 138 -15.44 13.62 -13.22
N ILE A 139 -14.22 13.13 -13.42
CA ILE A 139 -13.40 12.54 -12.36
C ILE A 139 -12.10 13.31 -12.27
N ASP A 140 -11.89 13.96 -11.14
CA ASP A 140 -10.60 14.53 -10.79
C ASP A 140 -9.70 13.45 -10.17
N GLN A 141 -8.62 13.10 -10.87
CA GLN A 141 -7.64 12.14 -10.36
C GLN A 141 -6.98 12.57 -9.04
N ASN A 142 -6.98 13.87 -8.72
CA ASN A 142 -6.37 14.37 -7.51
C ASN A 142 -7.22 14.08 -6.27
N ALA A 143 -8.51 13.76 -6.45
CA ALA A 143 -9.41 13.35 -5.36
C ALA A 143 -9.06 11.99 -4.77
N PHE A 144 -8.26 11.18 -5.47
CA PHE A 144 -7.92 9.82 -5.07
C PHE A 144 -6.43 9.68 -4.79
N GLU A 145 -6.07 8.82 -3.86
CA GLU A 145 -4.66 8.54 -3.57
C GLU A 145 -4.11 7.42 -4.46
N GLU A 146 -4.93 6.45 -4.78
CA GLU A 146 -4.55 5.29 -5.58
C GLU A 146 -5.50 5.11 -6.76
N ILE A 147 -4.93 4.85 -7.93
CA ILE A 147 -5.65 4.55 -9.16
C ILE A 147 -5.13 3.22 -9.66
N LEU A 148 -5.98 2.21 -9.64
CA LEU A 148 -5.64 0.88 -10.12
C LEU A 148 -6.34 0.64 -11.46
N LEU A 149 -5.58 0.25 -12.47
CA LEU A 149 -6.12 -0.25 -13.73
C LEU A 149 -6.04 -1.77 -13.74
N VAL A 150 -7.19 -2.42 -13.87
CA VAL A 150 -7.33 -3.88 -13.97
C VAL A 150 -7.70 -4.26 -15.40
N LYS A 151 -6.93 -5.18 -16.00
CA LYS A 151 -7.16 -5.67 -17.36
C LYS A 151 -7.24 -7.19 -17.40
N GLY A 152 -7.84 -7.72 -18.47
CA GLY A 152 -7.98 -9.16 -18.67
C GLY A 152 -8.95 -9.82 -17.69
N ALA A 153 -8.68 -11.07 -17.31
CA ALA A 153 -9.60 -11.86 -16.49
C ALA A 153 -9.88 -11.27 -15.09
N GLY A 154 -8.98 -10.44 -14.57
CA GLY A 154 -9.16 -9.76 -13.29
C GLY A 154 -10.35 -8.79 -13.25
N VAL A 155 -10.81 -8.34 -14.40
CA VAL A 155 -12.00 -7.47 -14.55
C VAL A 155 -13.25 -8.13 -13.98
N LEU A 156 -13.39 -9.45 -14.11
CA LEU A 156 -14.56 -10.20 -13.64
C LEU A 156 -14.80 -10.08 -12.13
N LYS A 157 -13.77 -9.75 -11.36
CA LYS A 157 -13.91 -9.46 -9.92
C LYS A 157 -14.73 -8.18 -9.67
N TYR A 158 -14.71 -7.26 -10.60
CA TYR A 158 -15.27 -5.92 -10.44
C TYR A 158 -16.56 -5.71 -11.27
N SER A 159 -16.56 -6.21 -12.49
CA SER A 159 -17.70 -6.02 -13.41
C SER A 159 -17.72 -7.11 -14.48
N GLY A 160 -18.92 -7.55 -14.86
CA GLY A 160 -19.14 -8.45 -15.99
C GLY A 160 -19.26 -7.74 -17.34
N ASP A 161 -19.50 -6.44 -17.35
CA ASP A 161 -19.94 -5.69 -18.53
C ASP A 161 -18.85 -4.81 -19.15
N THR A 162 -17.64 -4.82 -18.56
CA THR A 162 -16.53 -3.91 -18.94
C THR A 162 -15.31 -4.64 -19.47
N PRO A 163 -15.41 -5.29 -20.64
CA PRO A 163 -14.32 -6.14 -21.18
C PRO A 163 -13.04 -5.38 -21.50
N GLY A 164 -13.09 -4.07 -21.67
CA GLY A 164 -11.90 -3.24 -21.89
C GLY A 164 -11.00 -3.15 -20.69
N GLY A 165 -11.57 -3.13 -19.51
CA GLY A 165 -10.85 -2.95 -18.26
C GLY A 165 -11.68 -2.22 -17.22
N VAL A 166 -11.18 -2.19 -16.01
CA VAL A 166 -11.78 -1.46 -14.89
C VAL A 166 -10.74 -0.55 -14.27
N ILE A 167 -11.12 0.71 -14.07
CA ILE A 167 -10.35 1.71 -13.34
C ILE A 167 -10.93 1.76 -11.93
N VAL A 168 -10.13 1.37 -10.93
CA VAL A 168 -10.52 1.41 -9.52
C VAL A 168 -9.86 2.63 -8.88
N LEU A 169 -10.66 3.44 -8.23
CA LEU A 169 -10.27 4.68 -7.58
C LEU A 169 -10.43 4.48 -6.08
N GLU A 170 -9.35 4.59 -5.33
CA GLU A 170 -9.37 4.35 -3.89
C GLU A 170 -8.69 5.48 -3.13
N ASN A 171 -9.23 5.75 -1.96
CA ASN A 171 -8.62 6.63 -0.98
C ASN A 171 -7.93 5.79 0.09
N LYS A 172 -6.77 6.24 0.55
CA LYS A 172 -6.17 5.68 1.75
C LYS A 172 -7.01 6.03 2.95
N LEU A 173 -7.18 5.03 3.80
CA LEU A 173 -7.76 5.28 5.12
C LEU A 173 -6.86 6.28 5.88
N PRO A 174 -7.43 7.31 6.49
CA PRO A 174 -6.67 8.26 7.29
C PRO A 174 -5.96 7.52 8.43
N LYS A 175 -4.69 7.84 8.65
CA LYS A 175 -3.95 7.28 9.78
C LYS A 175 -4.56 7.80 11.07
N ILE A 176 -4.86 6.89 11.98
CA ILE A 176 -5.38 7.23 13.33
C ILE A 176 -4.20 7.68 14.19
N ASN A 177 -3.72 8.89 13.92
CA ASN A 177 -2.69 9.56 14.72
C ASN A 177 -3.10 11.02 14.85
N ASP A 178 -2.88 11.63 15.99
CA ASP A 178 -3.14 13.07 16.23
C ASP A 178 -2.25 14.01 15.40
N SER A 179 -1.68 13.52 14.31
CA SER A 179 -0.79 14.29 13.45
C SER A 179 -1.54 14.91 12.28
N LEU A 180 -1.21 16.17 12.03
CA LEU A 180 -1.59 16.86 10.80
C LEU A 180 -0.61 16.45 9.71
N TYR A 181 -1.13 15.92 8.61
CA TYR A 181 -0.32 15.64 7.41
C TYR A 181 -1.03 16.14 6.17
N GLY A 182 -0.26 16.46 5.16
CA GLY A 182 -0.83 16.95 3.92
C GLY A 182 0.21 17.10 2.83
N LYS A 183 -0.30 17.44 1.67
CA LYS A 183 0.48 17.60 0.44
C LYS A 183 -0.04 18.80 -0.34
N SER A 184 0.89 19.56 -0.90
CA SER A 184 0.57 20.62 -1.87
C SER A 184 1.42 20.43 -3.11
N ILE A 185 0.78 20.44 -4.27
CA ILE A 185 1.41 20.31 -5.58
C ILE A 185 1.16 21.59 -6.35
N LEU A 186 2.23 22.19 -6.83
CA LEU A 186 2.18 23.34 -7.74
C LEU A 186 2.73 22.88 -9.08
N SER A 187 1.96 23.00 -10.15
CA SER A 187 2.37 22.65 -11.48
C SER A 187 2.06 23.74 -12.51
N GLY A 188 3.04 24.03 -13.35
CA GLY A 188 2.91 24.95 -14.47
C GLY A 188 2.73 24.22 -15.78
N ILE A 189 1.84 24.69 -16.65
CA ILE A 189 1.59 24.17 -17.98
C ILE A 189 2.04 25.21 -19.00
N SER A 190 3.11 24.92 -19.73
CA SER A 190 3.65 25.84 -20.72
C SER A 190 2.73 26.01 -21.93
N ASN A 191 2.09 24.92 -22.37
CA ASN A 191 1.08 24.97 -23.42
C ASN A 191 -0.24 25.49 -22.85
N GLY A 192 -0.63 26.69 -23.24
CA GLY A 192 -1.83 27.34 -22.72
C GLY A 192 -1.62 28.21 -21.47
N ARG A 193 -0.39 28.34 -20.97
CA ARG A 193 -0.01 29.18 -19.82
C ARG A 193 -0.87 28.94 -18.58
N GLY A 194 -1.08 27.64 -18.27
CA GLY A 194 -1.87 27.23 -17.11
C GLY A 194 -1.04 27.13 -15.83
N LEU A 195 -1.66 27.41 -14.71
CA LEU A 195 -1.16 27.11 -13.37
C LEU A 195 -2.17 26.22 -12.67
N ASN A 196 -1.69 25.10 -12.11
CA ASN A 196 -2.52 24.20 -11.33
C ASN A 196 -1.98 24.08 -9.90
N ILE A 197 -2.85 24.21 -8.92
CA ILE A 197 -2.53 24.07 -7.51
C ILE A 197 -3.47 23.03 -6.92
N VAL A 198 -2.90 21.96 -6.38
CA VAL A 198 -3.63 20.92 -5.66
C VAL A 198 -3.11 20.88 -4.23
N SER A 199 -4.00 20.99 -3.25
CA SER A 199 -3.64 20.92 -1.84
C SER A 199 -4.61 20.04 -1.08
N SER A 200 -4.07 19.08 -0.33
CA SER A 200 -4.82 18.14 0.49
C SER A 200 -4.19 18.06 1.87
N TRP A 201 -4.98 18.23 2.90
CA TRP A 201 -4.55 18.19 4.30
C TRP A 201 -5.51 17.35 5.11
N THR A 202 -4.96 16.46 5.91
CA THR A 202 -5.75 15.54 6.76
C THR A 202 -5.29 15.67 8.20
N LYS A 203 -6.27 15.79 9.09
CA LYS A 203 -6.04 15.72 10.54
C LYS A 203 -7.02 14.71 11.13
N SER A 204 -6.49 13.75 11.86
CA SER A 204 -7.30 12.83 12.65
C SER A 204 -7.43 13.35 14.07
N TYR A 205 -8.57 13.09 14.67
CA TYR A 205 -8.85 13.36 16.08
C TYR A 205 -9.14 12.01 16.74
N SER A 206 -8.52 11.77 17.88
CA SER A 206 -8.81 10.64 18.76
C SER A 206 -10.01 10.91 19.66
#